data_145f6be21914c28a21a57d78020ef85c
#
_entry.id   145f6be21914c28a21a57d78020ef85c
#
_cell.length_a   1.000
_cell.length_b   1.000
_cell.length_c   1.000
_cell.angle_alpha   90.00
_cell.angle_beta   90.00
_cell.angle_gamma   90.00
#
_symmetry.space_group_name_H-M   'P 1'
#
loop_
_entity.id
_entity.type
_entity.pdbx_description
1 polymer ?
#
loop_
_entity_poly.entity_id
_entity_poly.type
_entity_poly.pdbx_seq_one_letter_code
_entity_poly.pdbx_strand_id
1 'polypeptide(L)'
;ELNITAPSVSKIIIDASESTVTLNGQSYTAVEATTADNTLIVGKDVTVADLTVKKGNVEIYGTVNNINFTDNGGYVTVYSVSTAAQLKAAGALVTQKKCRKIVLTADIDLNGSSENLWEPMNAEYNALKNGETNLEEFDGGNHTIRNLYVDNVTNKTNTKGNYYGGLFYVLNGTVKDLTIDGATVTCFRGAALIGRLDAGLVENCHVKNARIY
;
A
#
# COMPACT_ATOMS: atom_id res chain seq x y z
N GLU A 1 -2.34 -23.74 -12.90
CA GLU A 1 -3.26 -22.95 -12.08
C GLU A 1 -4.00 -23.86 -11.12
N LEU A 2 -4.05 -23.52 -9.85
CA LEU A 2 -4.78 -24.26 -8.82
C LEU A 2 -5.77 -23.30 -8.13
N ASN A 3 -7.06 -23.68 -8.12
CA ASN A 3 -8.10 -22.95 -7.41
C ASN A 3 -8.44 -23.66 -6.10
N ILE A 4 -8.36 -22.96 -4.99
CA ILE A 4 -8.66 -23.50 -3.66
C ILE A 4 -9.96 -22.88 -3.15
N THR A 5 -10.90 -23.74 -2.80
CA THR A 5 -12.13 -23.41 -2.08
C THR A 5 -12.25 -24.40 -0.93
N ALA A 6 -11.78 -24.03 0.25
CA ALA A 6 -11.73 -24.92 1.41
C ALA A 6 -12.45 -24.29 2.60
N PRO A 7 -13.74 -24.62 2.82
CA PRO A 7 -14.49 -24.15 3.97
C PRO A 7 -13.90 -24.72 5.27
N SER A 8 -13.67 -23.88 6.25
CA SER A 8 -13.33 -24.29 7.62
C SER A 8 -11.93 -24.91 7.82
N VAL A 9 -10.95 -24.51 7.01
CA VAL A 9 -9.56 -24.89 7.26
C VAL A 9 -8.88 -23.82 8.12
N SER A 10 -8.24 -24.22 9.21
CA SER A 10 -7.55 -23.31 10.12
C SER A 10 -6.27 -22.72 9.52
N LYS A 11 -5.58 -23.47 8.67
CA LYS A 11 -4.37 -23.02 7.97
C LYS A 11 -4.21 -23.68 6.61
N ILE A 12 -3.80 -22.89 5.61
CA ILE A 12 -3.36 -23.37 4.29
C ILE A 12 -1.89 -23.04 4.14
N ILE A 13 -1.11 -24.01 3.72
CA ILE A 13 0.28 -23.86 3.34
C ILE A 13 0.37 -24.07 1.83
N ILE A 14 0.90 -23.07 1.12
CA ILE A 14 1.11 -23.12 -0.31
C ILE A 14 2.59 -23.37 -0.56
N ASP A 15 2.89 -24.61 -0.88
CA ASP A 15 4.24 -25.12 -1.14
C ASP A 15 4.27 -25.70 -2.56
N ALA A 16 4.04 -24.84 -3.55
CA ALA A 16 3.99 -25.22 -4.96
C ALA A 16 4.91 -24.29 -5.75
N SER A 17 5.96 -24.80 -6.33
CA SER A 17 6.84 -24.06 -7.23
C SER A 17 6.24 -23.89 -8.61
N GLU A 18 6.65 -22.83 -9.33
CA GLU A 18 6.24 -22.53 -10.71
C GLU A 18 4.73 -22.53 -10.93
N SER A 19 3.98 -22.08 -9.92
CA SER A 19 2.52 -22.23 -9.88
C SER A 19 1.82 -20.92 -9.54
N THR A 20 0.62 -20.75 -10.08
CA THR A 20 -0.34 -19.75 -9.61
C THR A 20 -1.44 -20.45 -8.82
N VAL A 21 -1.62 -20.02 -7.59
CA VAL A 21 -2.64 -20.55 -6.68
C VAL A 21 -3.63 -19.45 -6.34
N THR A 22 -4.91 -19.67 -6.63
CA THR A 22 -5.98 -18.72 -6.36
C THR A 22 -6.86 -19.21 -5.22
N LEU A 23 -7.01 -18.37 -4.19
CA LEU A 23 -8.00 -18.55 -3.13
C LEU A 23 -9.31 -17.96 -3.58
N ASN A 24 -10.41 -18.70 -3.47
CA ASN A 24 -11.74 -18.30 -3.91
C ASN A 24 -12.78 -18.41 -2.79
N GLY A 25 -13.73 -17.48 -2.82
CA GLY A 25 -15.09 -17.58 -2.27
C GLY A 25 -15.24 -17.81 -0.76
N GLN A 26 -14.22 -17.57 0.08
CA GLN A 26 -14.29 -17.86 1.51
C GLN A 26 -13.35 -17.05 2.39
N SER A 27 -13.55 -17.20 3.73
CA SER A 27 -12.63 -16.66 4.72
C SER A 27 -11.65 -17.74 5.19
N TYR A 28 -10.39 -17.35 5.28
CA TYR A 28 -9.29 -18.20 5.75
C TYR A 28 -8.67 -17.61 7.00
N THR A 29 -8.46 -18.42 8.02
CA THR A 29 -7.83 -17.96 9.26
C THR A 29 -6.35 -17.69 9.05
N ALA A 30 -5.63 -18.60 8.42
CA ALA A 30 -4.20 -18.44 8.14
C ALA A 30 -3.83 -19.01 6.77
N VAL A 31 -3.02 -18.26 6.05
CA VAL A 31 -2.44 -18.69 4.77
C VAL A 31 -0.95 -18.42 4.80
N GLU A 32 -0.16 -19.39 4.32
CA GLU A 32 1.30 -19.29 4.28
C GLU A 32 1.81 -19.63 2.87
N ALA A 33 2.52 -18.69 2.23
CA ALA A 33 3.20 -18.90 0.95
C ALA A 33 4.68 -19.15 1.20
N THR A 34 5.19 -20.32 0.80
CA THR A 34 6.53 -20.80 1.18
C THR A 34 7.52 -20.90 0.04
N THR A 35 7.07 -20.91 -1.21
CA THR A 35 7.90 -21.22 -2.39
C THR A 35 8.22 -19.98 -3.20
N ALA A 36 9.43 -19.87 -3.73
CA ALA A 36 9.96 -18.67 -4.39
C ALA A 36 9.24 -18.32 -5.71
N ASP A 37 8.98 -19.32 -6.54
CA ASP A 37 8.51 -19.12 -7.92
C ASP A 37 7.00 -19.33 -8.06
N ASN A 38 6.25 -19.01 -7.00
CA ASN A 38 4.80 -19.05 -7.04
C ASN A 38 4.17 -17.65 -7.00
N THR A 39 2.93 -17.59 -7.45
CA THR A 39 2.04 -16.44 -7.25
C THR A 39 0.80 -16.90 -6.50
N LEU A 40 0.59 -16.31 -5.33
CA LEU A 40 -0.65 -16.47 -4.56
C LEU A 40 -1.61 -15.34 -4.92
N ILE A 41 -2.81 -15.68 -5.34
CA ILE A 41 -3.88 -14.73 -5.61
C ILE A 41 -4.94 -14.84 -4.50
N VAL A 42 -5.16 -13.75 -3.77
CA VAL A 42 -6.28 -13.60 -2.85
C VAL A 42 -7.43 -12.97 -3.63
N GLY A 43 -8.44 -13.76 -3.98
CA GLY A 43 -9.58 -13.34 -4.81
C GLY A 43 -10.45 -12.27 -4.14
N LYS A 44 -11.27 -11.56 -4.92
CA LYS A 44 -12.05 -10.39 -4.45
C LYS A 44 -12.99 -10.67 -3.27
N ASP A 45 -13.59 -11.84 -3.23
CA ASP A 45 -14.56 -12.23 -2.19
C ASP A 45 -13.90 -13.04 -1.07
N VAL A 46 -12.58 -12.99 -0.99
CA VAL A 46 -11.79 -13.72 -0.01
C VAL A 46 -11.36 -12.80 1.12
N THR A 47 -11.48 -13.28 2.36
CA THR A 47 -10.88 -12.67 3.52
C THR A 47 -9.84 -13.60 4.12
N VAL A 48 -8.61 -13.12 4.30
CA VAL A 48 -7.54 -13.82 5.00
C VAL A 48 -7.25 -13.06 6.30
N ALA A 49 -7.36 -13.73 7.45
CA ALA A 49 -7.05 -13.08 8.72
C ALA A 49 -5.54 -12.87 8.86
N ASP A 50 -4.74 -13.91 8.65
CA ASP A 50 -3.29 -13.85 8.75
C ASP A 50 -2.62 -14.45 7.50
N LEU A 51 -1.95 -13.61 6.72
CA LEU A 51 -1.15 -14.02 5.58
C LEU A 51 0.34 -13.94 5.93
N THR A 52 1.04 -15.06 5.83
CA THR A 52 2.50 -15.12 5.96
C THR A 52 3.13 -15.39 4.60
N VAL A 53 3.99 -14.50 4.15
CA VAL A 53 4.72 -14.62 2.90
C VAL A 53 6.19 -14.85 3.21
N LYS A 54 6.65 -16.08 3.03
CA LYS A 54 8.06 -16.44 3.19
C LYS A 54 8.82 -16.19 1.89
N LYS A 55 8.21 -16.57 0.78
CA LYS A 55 8.76 -16.40 -0.57
C LYS A 55 7.64 -16.24 -1.58
N GLY A 56 7.99 -15.88 -2.82
CA GLY A 56 7.06 -15.74 -3.93
C GLY A 56 6.33 -14.41 -3.96
N ASN A 57 5.34 -14.33 -4.82
CA ASN A 57 4.57 -13.13 -5.09
C ASN A 57 3.15 -13.28 -4.58
N VAL A 58 2.54 -12.17 -4.19
CA VAL A 58 1.14 -12.16 -3.77
C VAL A 58 0.39 -11.06 -4.53
N GLU A 59 -0.79 -11.41 -5.04
CA GLU A 59 -1.76 -10.45 -5.56
C GLU A 59 -2.97 -10.45 -4.63
N ILE A 60 -3.35 -9.28 -4.12
CA ILE A 60 -4.44 -9.14 -3.16
C ILE A 60 -5.56 -8.34 -3.81
N TYR A 61 -6.63 -9.02 -4.16
CA TYR A 61 -7.87 -8.43 -4.67
C TYR A 61 -8.99 -8.43 -3.62
N GLY A 62 -8.87 -9.26 -2.59
CA GLY A 62 -9.78 -9.37 -1.46
C GLY A 62 -9.28 -8.61 -0.22
N THR A 63 -9.63 -9.11 0.95
CA THR A 63 -9.22 -8.52 2.23
C THR A 63 -8.17 -9.38 2.90
N VAL A 64 -7.08 -8.76 3.34
CA VAL A 64 -6.09 -9.38 4.21
C VAL A 64 -5.94 -8.49 5.45
N ASN A 65 -6.21 -9.05 6.63
CA ASN A 65 -6.18 -8.26 7.85
C ASN A 65 -4.73 -8.04 8.34
N ASN A 66 -3.91 -9.09 8.34
CA ASN A 66 -2.52 -9.02 8.73
C ASN A 66 -1.64 -9.65 7.65
N ILE A 67 -0.56 -8.96 7.28
CA ILE A 67 0.43 -9.48 6.34
C ILE A 67 1.79 -9.49 7.04
N ASN A 68 2.41 -10.67 7.09
CA ASN A 68 3.74 -10.87 7.65
C ASN A 68 4.70 -11.38 6.58
N PHE A 69 5.82 -10.72 6.43
CA PHE A 69 6.92 -11.21 5.61
C PHE A 69 7.98 -11.82 6.52
N THR A 70 8.27 -13.08 6.30
CA THR A 70 9.42 -13.75 6.90
C THR A 70 10.40 -14.04 5.78
N ASP A 71 11.69 -14.08 6.09
CA ASP A 71 12.75 -14.17 5.11
C ASP A 71 12.77 -12.96 4.11
N ASN A 72 13.75 -12.84 3.27
CA ASN A 72 13.92 -11.67 2.42
C ASN A 72 13.21 -11.76 1.05
N GLY A 73 12.41 -12.79 0.82
CA GLY A 73 12.04 -13.20 -0.53
C GLY A 73 10.63 -12.91 -1.03
N GLY A 74 9.71 -12.43 -0.21
CA GLY A 74 8.33 -12.21 -0.65
C GLY A 74 7.96 -10.75 -0.88
N TYR A 75 6.99 -10.49 -1.76
CA TYR A 75 6.40 -9.16 -1.94
C TYR A 75 4.98 -9.24 -2.53
N VAL A 76 4.22 -8.16 -2.34
CA VAL A 76 2.91 -7.96 -2.95
C VAL A 76 3.11 -7.28 -4.30
N THR A 77 2.74 -7.94 -5.38
CA THR A 77 2.78 -7.37 -6.74
C THR A 77 1.64 -6.40 -6.97
N VAL A 78 0.44 -6.74 -6.50
CA VAL A 78 -0.76 -5.89 -6.60
C VAL A 78 -1.53 -5.93 -5.29
N TYR A 79 -1.89 -4.76 -4.77
CA TYR A 79 -2.77 -4.62 -3.62
C TYR A 79 -3.97 -3.75 -3.97
N SER A 80 -5.15 -4.36 -4.05
CA SER A 80 -6.41 -3.64 -4.22
C SER A 80 -6.89 -3.10 -2.88
N VAL A 81 -7.21 -1.82 -2.86
CA VAL A 81 -7.51 -1.06 -1.63
C VAL A 81 -8.87 -0.37 -1.77
N SER A 82 -9.75 -0.59 -0.80
CA SER A 82 -11.08 0.03 -0.74
C SER A 82 -11.36 0.76 0.57
N THR A 83 -10.46 0.67 1.55
CA THR A 83 -10.63 1.28 2.87
C THR A 83 -9.38 2.02 3.33
N ALA A 84 -9.55 2.97 4.26
CA ALA A 84 -8.44 3.69 4.89
C ALA A 84 -7.45 2.75 5.59
N ALA A 85 -7.95 1.70 6.25
CA ALA A 85 -7.10 0.71 6.92
C ALA A 85 -6.23 -0.06 5.92
N GLN A 86 -6.79 -0.52 4.80
CA GLN A 86 -6.04 -1.18 3.74
C GLN A 86 -5.01 -0.24 3.10
N LEU A 87 -5.39 1.04 2.86
CA LEU A 87 -4.45 2.02 2.31
C LEU A 87 -3.26 2.26 3.25
N LYS A 88 -3.51 2.34 4.54
CA LYS A 88 -2.48 2.48 5.58
C LYS A 88 -1.55 1.27 5.62
N ALA A 89 -2.12 0.06 5.56
CA ALA A 89 -1.35 -1.18 5.50
C ALA A 89 -0.49 -1.26 4.21
N ALA A 90 -1.07 -0.94 3.06
CA ALA A 90 -0.35 -0.89 1.79
C ALA A 90 0.81 0.13 1.82
N GLY A 91 0.58 1.32 2.40
CA GLY A 91 1.61 2.34 2.57
C GLY A 91 2.78 1.88 3.45
N ALA A 92 2.50 1.14 4.52
CA ALA A 92 3.54 0.53 5.35
C ALA A 92 4.37 -0.51 4.57
N LEU A 93 3.71 -1.29 3.70
CA LEU A 93 4.41 -2.26 2.83
C LEU A 93 5.26 -1.57 1.76
N VAL A 94 4.81 -0.44 1.22
CA VAL A 94 5.62 0.39 0.30
C VAL A 94 6.89 0.86 1.00
N THR A 95 6.78 1.37 2.21
CA THR A 95 7.94 1.81 3.02
C THR A 95 8.91 0.66 3.29
N GLN A 96 8.40 -0.56 3.46
CA GLN A 96 9.20 -1.78 3.64
C GLN A 96 9.74 -2.38 2.34
N LYS A 97 9.47 -1.78 1.17
CA LYS A 97 9.78 -2.31 -0.17
C LYS A 97 9.10 -3.66 -0.46
N LYS A 98 7.92 -3.86 0.11
CA LYS A 98 7.15 -5.12 0.03
C LYS A 98 5.87 -5.01 -0.79
N CYS A 99 5.55 -3.84 -1.35
CA CYS A 99 4.41 -3.64 -2.24
C CYS A 99 4.83 -2.86 -3.49
N ARG A 100 4.53 -3.38 -4.68
CA ARG A 100 4.92 -2.76 -5.95
C ARG A 100 3.82 -1.95 -6.60
N LYS A 101 2.58 -2.40 -6.51
CA LYS A 101 1.42 -1.72 -7.10
C LYS A 101 0.27 -1.66 -6.12
N ILE A 102 -0.34 -0.46 -6.03
CA ILE A 102 -1.59 -0.22 -5.30
C ILE A 102 -2.66 0.19 -6.30
N VAL A 103 -3.87 -0.38 -6.16
CA VAL A 103 -5.03 -0.02 -6.99
C VAL A 103 -6.18 0.34 -6.06
N LEU A 104 -6.70 1.55 -6.16
CA LEU A 104 -7.93 1.91 -5.45
C LEU A 104 -9.15 1.31 -6.17
N THR A 105 -10.08 0.80 -5.39
CA THR A 105 -11.34 0.20 -5.88
C THR A 105 -12.58 0.87 -5.29
N ALA A 106 -12.38 1.91 -4.48
CA ALA A 106 -13.43 2.76 -3.92
C ALA A 106 -12.87 4.12 -3.52
N ASP A 107 -13.74 5.10 -3.33
CA ASP A 107 -13.41 6.35 -2.64
C ASP A 107 -13.04 6.07 -1.19
N ILE A 108 -12.02 6.74 -0.68
CA ILE A 108 -11.49 6.52 0.67
C ILE A 108 -11.52 7.83 1.46
N ASP A 109 -12.19 7.83 2.60
CA ASP A 109 -12.07 8.91 3.58
C ASP A 109 -11.06 8.51 4.67
N LEU A 110 -10.00 9.30 4.81
CA LEU A 110 -8.97 9.06 5.83
C LEU A 110 -9.38 9.58 7.20
N ASN A 111 -10.46 10.38 7.29
CA ASN A 111 -10.90 11.04 8.53
C ASN A 111 -9.74 11.74 9.26
N GLY A 112 -8.84 12.35 8.48
CA GLY A 112 -7.61 12.94 8.99
C GLY A 112 -7.88 14.13 9.90
N SER A 113 -7.14 14.21 10.99
CA SER A 113 -7.19 15.27 11.99
C SER A 113 -5.85 15.35 12.73
N SER A 114 -5.71 16.31 13.65
CA SER A 114 -4.54 16.38 14.55
C SER A 114 -4.35 15.12 15.41
N GLU A 115 -5.40 14.34 15.61
CA GLU A 115 -5.36 13.08 16.38
C GLU A 115 -5.26 11.84 15.49
N ASN A 116 -5.55 11.98 14.19
CA ASN A 116 -5.49 10.91 13.20
C ASN A 116 -4.64 11.36 12.00
N LEU A 117 -3.33 11.32 12.19
CA LEU A 117 -2.36 11.74 11.20
C LEU A 117 -2.16 10.67 10.12
N TRP A 118 -1.98 11.13 8.90
CA TRP A 118 -1.46 10.31 7.83
C TRP A 118 0.07 10.33 7.87
N GLU A 119 0.67 9.16 7.88
CA GLU A 119 2.10 9.02 7.67
C GLU A 119 2.35 8.89 6.15
N PRO A 120 3.07 9.84 5.53
CA PRO A 120 3.32 9.80 4.10
C PRO A 120 4.02 8.50 3.67
N MET A 121 3.51 7.87 2.61
CA MET A 121 4.11 6.65 2.09
C MET A 121 5.56 6.89 1.67
N ASN A 122 6.41 5.89 1.82
CA ASN A 122 7.83 5.96 1.50
C ASN A 122 8.59 7.06 2.26
N ALA A 123 8.35 7.17 3.57
CA ALA A 123 8.94 8.19 4.43
C ALA A 123 10.44 8.01 4.72
N GLU A 124 11.12 7.05 4.11
CA GLU A 124 12.56 6.86 4.27
C GLU A 124 13.35 7.65 3.23
N TYR A 125 13.91 8.78 3.66
CA TYR A 125 14.77 9.65 2.83
C TYR A 125 15.95 8.93 2.15
N ASN A 126 16.47 7.88 2.76
CA ASN A 126 17.60 7.12 2.22
C ASN A 126 17.19 6.00 1.25
N ALA A 127 15.92 5.67 1.14
CA ALA A 127 15.44 4.58 0.30
C ALA A 127 15.72 4.81 -1.19
N LEU A 128 15.84 6.06 -1.61
CA LEU A 128 16.02 6.43 -3.02
C LEU A 128 17.47 6.70 -3.43
N LYS A 129 18.44 6.61 -2.51
CA LYS A 129 19.85 6.89 -2.85
C LYS A 129 20.42 5.97 -3.94
N ASN A 130 19.80 4.83 -4.18
CA ASN A 130 20.28 3.83 -5.13
C ASN A 130 19.41 3.71 -6.39
N GLY A 131 18.48 4.66 -6.64
CA GLY A 131 17.56 4.59 -7.77
C GLY A 131 16.52 3.45 -7.65
N GLU A 132 16.36 2.87 -6.47
CA GLU A 132 15.38 1.79 -6.24
C GLU A 132 13.96 2.36 -6.22
N THR A 133 13.08 1.76 -6.98
CA THR A 133 11.64 2.07 -6.98
C THR A 133 10.97 1.26 -5.89
N ASN A 134 10.41 1.93 -4.86
CA ASN A 134 9.68 1.23 -3.80
C ASN A 134 8.23 0.92 -4.22
N LEU A 135 7.64 1.80 -5.02
CA LEU A 135 6.29 1.65 -5.58
C LEU A 135 6.38 1.91 -7.09
N GLU A 136 6.06 0.91 -7.88
CA GLU A 136 6.08 1.02 -9.35
C GLU A 136 4.87 1.81 -9.85
N GLU A 137 3.68 1.54 -9.30
CA GLU A 137 2.44 2.21 -9.69
C GLU A 137 1.46 2.37 -8.53
N PHE A 138 0.88 3.56 -8.42
CA PHE A 138 -0.34 3.84 -7.67
C PHE A 138 -1.45 4.23 -8.65
N ASP A 139 -2.42 3.34 -8.83
CA ASP A 139 -3.56 3.55 -9.69
C ASP A 139 -4.77 3.97 -8.83
N GLY A 140 -5.16 5.23 -8.95
CA GLY A 140 -6.32 5.77 -8.24
C GLY A 140 -7.66 5.25 -8.75
N GLY A 141 -7.72 4.61 -9.92
CA GLY A 141 -8.95 4.06 -10.50
C GLY A 141 -10.05 5.09 -10.70
N ASN A 142 -9.72 6.36 -10.85
CA ASN A 142 -10.61 7.53 -10.83
C ASN A 142 -11.33 7.74 -9.49
N HIS A 143 -10.84 7.16 -8.40
CA HIS A 143 -11.37 7.36 -7.06
C HIS A 143 -10.76 8.58 -6.34
N THR A 144 -11.39 8.95 -5.25
CA THR A 144 -11.00 10.10 -4.43
C THR A 144 -10.52 9.66 -3.05
N ILE A 145 -9.36 10.16 -2.63
CA ILE A 145 -8.92 10.12 -1.23
C ILE A 145 -9.31 11.46 -0.59
N ARG A 146 -10.09 11.40 0.51
CA ARG A 146 -10.57 12.59 1.23
C ARG A 146 -9.91 12.75 2.57
N ASN A 147 -9.87 14.01 3.04
CA ASN A 147 -9.48 14.39 4.39
C ASN A 147 -8.10 13.86 4.79
N LEU A 148 -7.13 13.98 3.88
CA LEU A 148 -5.73 13.71 4.19
C LEU A 148 -5.22 14.75 5.19
N TYR A 149 -4.66 14.33 6.33
CA TYR A 149 -4.07 15.23 7.31
C TYR A 149 -2.63 14.81 7.63
N VAL A 150 -1.69 15.66 7.27
CA VAL A 150 -0.26 15.46 7.50
C VAL A 150 0.28 16.59 8.36
N ASP A 151 0.98 16.25 9.44
CA ASP A 151 1.73 17.21 10.24
C ASP A 151 3.14 16.67 10.52
N ASN A 152 4.09 17.13 9.74
CA ASN A 152 5.49 16.74 9.85
C ASN A 152 6.36 17.80 10.55
N VAL A 153 5.77 18.88 11.07
CA VAL A 153 6.46 19.96 11.77
C VAL A 153 6.30 19.85 13.27
N THR A 154 5.07 19.68 13.75
CA THR A 154 4.76 19.67 15.18
C THR A 154 4.89 18.28 15.78
N ASN A 155 4.73 17.23 14.99
CA ASN A 155 4.90 15.86 15.43
C ASN A 155 6.38 15.50 15.57
N LYS A 156 6.93 15.79 16.77
CA LYS A 156 8.34 15.58 17.13
C LYS A 156 8.78 14.12 17.21
N THR A 157 7.90 13.15 16.93
CA THR A 157 8.26 11.72 16.98
C THR A 157 9.15 11.32 15.81
N ASN A 158 9.25 12.15 14.78
CA ASN A 158 10.07 11.87 13.62
C ASN A 158 11.44 12.56 13.73
N THR A 159 12.38 11.87 14.35
CA THR A 159 13.77 12.32 14.54
C THR A 159 14.60 12.36 13.25
N LYS A 160 14.04 11.99 12.10
CA LYS A 160 14.76 11.87 10.81
C LYS A 160 14.64 13.10 9.90
N GLY A 161 14.19 14.23 10.40
CA GLY A 161 14.13 15.49 9.63
C GLY A 161 13.12 15.41 8.48
N ASN A 162 11.87 15.17 8.79
CA ASN A 162 10.80 15.08 7.81
C ASN A 162 10.49 16.44 7.20
N TYR A 163 11.12 16.70 6.09
CA TYR A 163 10.90 17.93 5.34
C TYR A 163 9.72 17.84 4.37
N TYR A 164 9.31 16.63 3.97
CA TYR A 164 8.30 16.43 2.93
C TYR A 164 6.96 16.01 3.50
N GLY A 165 5.87 16.49 2.89
CA GLY A 165 4.50 16.12 3.22
C GLY A 165 3.70 15.76 1.98
N GLY A 166 2.60 15.04 2.18
CA GLY A 166 1.68 14.61 1.12
C GLY A 166 1.18 13.19 1.34
N LEU A 167 0.46 12.65 0.38
CA LEU A 167 0.12 11.23 0.36
C LEU A 167 1.40 10.39 0.30
N PHE A 168 2.35 10.83 -0.53
CA PHE A 168 3.70 10.28 -0.65
C PHE A 168 4.74 11.26 -0.11
N TYR A 169 5.70 10.75 0.65
CA TYR A 169 6.87 11.51 1.09
C TYR A 169 7.83 11.74 -0.09
N VAL A 170 8.25 10.66 -0.71
CA VAL A 170 9.05 10.65 -1.94
C VAL A 170 8.49 9.59 -2.86
N LEU A 171 8.40 9.89 -4.15
CA LEU A 171 7.95 8.96 -5.17
C LEU A 171 8.98 8.82 -6.28
N ASN A 172 9.16 7.58 -6.75
CA ASN A 172 9.98 7.19 -7.89
C ASN A 172 9.25 6.16 -8.77
N GLY A 173 7.97 6.39 -9.01
CA GLY A 173 7.09 5.53 -9.79
C GLY A 173 5.96 6.32 -10.41
N THR A 174 4.91 5.66 -10.84
CA THR A 174 3.75 6.29 -11.47
C THR A 174 2.60 6.45 -10.49
N VAL A 175 2.00 7.63 -10.44
CA VAL A 175 0.67 7.86 -9.83
C VAL A 175 -0.27 8.33 -10.90
N LYS A 176 -1.42 7.68 -11.02
CA LYS A 176 -2.40 8.03 -12.04
C LYS A 176 -3.84 7.95 -11.54
N ASP A 177 -4.73 8.65 -12.25
CA ASP A 177 -6.17 8.57 -12.12
C ASP A 177 -6.67 8.77 -10.66
N LEU A 178 -6.08 9.74 -9.94
CA LEU A 178 -6.34 9.96 -8.52
C LEU A 178 -6.83 11.39 -8.24
N THR A 179 -7.84 11.53 -7.40
CA THR A 179 -8.22 12.81 -6.81
C THR A 179 -7.89 12.81 -5.32
N ILE A 180 -7.24 13.89 -4.84
CA ILE A 180 -7.11 14.23 -3.42
C ILE A 180 -8.05 15.38 -3.12
N ASP A 181 -8.94 15.25 -2.13
CA ASP A 181 -9.92 16.29 -1.78
C ASP A 181 -9.90 16.60 -0.27
N GLY A 182 -9.76 17.86 0.09
CA GLY A 182 -9.79 18.30 1.49
C GLY A 182 -8.50 18.00 2.27
N ALA A 183 -7.33 17.99 1.62
CA ALA A 183 -6.06 17.77 2.33
C ALA A 183 -5.67 18.95 3.22
N THR A 184 -5.10 18.64 4.41
CA THR A 184 -4.39 19.59 5.27
C THR A 184 -2.97 19.07 5.48
N VAL A 185 -1.97 19.85 5.06
CA VAL A 185 -0.56 19.43 5.12
C VAL A 185 0.27 20.52 5.76
N THR A 186 0.91 20.20 6.88
CA THR A 186 1.89 21.05 7.56
C THR A 186 3.27 20.41 7.45
N CYS A 187 4.17 21.04 6.68
CA CYS A 187 5.51 20.50 6.44
C CYS A 187 6.46 21.59 5.92
N PHE A 188 7.77 21.33 5.93
CA PHE A 188 8.75 22.26 5.37
C PHE A 188 8.76 22.31 3.85
N ARG A 189 8.49 21.18 3.20
CA ARG A 189 8.40 21.04 1.75
C ARG A 189 7.34 20.02 1.41
N GLY A 190 6.43 20.34 0.54
CA GLY A 190 5.45 19.35 0.15
C GLY A 190 4.23 19.89 -0.55
N ALA A 191 3.37 18.98 -0.82
CA ALA A 191 2.09 19.16 -1.47
C ALA A 191 1.08 18.15 -0.92
N ALA A 192 -0.16 18.21 -1.34
CA ALA A 192 -1.15 17.23 -0.93
C ALA A 192 -0.88 15.83 -1.49
N LEU A 193 -0.32 15.74 -2.69
CA LEU A 193 -0.09 14.45 -3.37
C LEU A 193 1.31 13.92 -3.10
N ILE A 194 2.37 14.62 -3.55
CA ILE A 194 3.74 14.12 -3.51
C ILE A 194 4.65 15.21 -2.95
N GLY A 195 5.34 14.94 -1.84
CA GLY A 195 6.29 15.85 -1.26
C GLY A 195 7.54 16.06 -2.11
N ARG A 196 8.04 14.99 -2.70
CA ARG A 196 9.17 15.01 -3.64
C ARG A 196 9.00 13.94 -4.71
N LEU A 197 9.10 14.35 -5.97
CA LEU A 197 9.16 13.46 -7.12
C LEU A 197 10.61 13.38 -7.61
N ASP A 198 11.25 12.22 -7.48
CA ASP A 198 12.65 12.04 -7.91
C ASP A 198 12.75 11.55 -9.36
N ALA A 199 12.00 10.52 -9.69
CA ALA A 199 11.82 10.03 -11.04
C ALA A 199 10.46 9.35 -11.11
N GLY A 200 9.67 9.61 -12.13
CA GLY A 200 8.35 9.01 -12.24
C GLY A 200 7.37 9.87 -12.99
N LEU A 201 6.12 9.43 -12.99
CA LEU A 201 5.04 10.05 -13.75
C LEU A 201 3.85 10.35 -12.83
N VAL A 202 3.27 11.54 -13.00
CA VAL A 202 1.96 11.88 -12.43
C VAL A 202 1.02 12.16 -13.58
N GLU A 203 -0.02 11.35 -13.71
CA GLU A 203 -0.94 11.38 -14.83
C GLU A 203 -2.38 11.45 -14.35
N ASN A 204 -3.19 12.33 -14.93
CA ASN A 204 -4.61 12.46 -14.64
C ASN A 204 -4.93 12.53 -13.13
N CYS A 205 -4.12 13.31 -12.38
CA CYS A 205 -4.29 13.48 -10.94
C CYS A 205 -4.80 14.88 -10.62
N HIS A 206 -5.73 14.98 -9.66
CA HIS A 206 -6.35 16.23 -9.26
C HIS A 206 -6.20 16.45 -7.75
N VAL A 207 -5.93 17.69 -7.35
CA VAL A 207 -5.96 18.13 -5.96
C VAL A 207 -6.99 19.22 -5.81
N LYS A 208 -7.93 19.04 -4.87
CA LYS A 208 -9.03 20.00 -4.59
C LYS A 208 -9.04 20.33 -3.10
N ASN A 209 -9.45 21.55 -2.77
CA ASN A 209 -9.69 21.99 -1.39
C ASN A 209 -8.52 21.73 -0.43
N ALA A 210 -7.28 21.77 -0.90
CA ALA A 210 -6.11 21.53 -0.09
C ALA A 210 -5.64 22.81 0.63
N ARG A 211 -5.11 22.62 1.85
CA ARG A 211 -4.44 23.66 2.65
C ARG A 211 -3.03 23.20 2.96
N ILE A 212 -2.04 24.00 2.58
CA ILE A 212 -0.62 23.71 2.78
C ILE A 212 -0.05 24.84 3.65
N TYR A 213 0.61 24.49 4.76
CA TYR A 213 1.17 25.40 5.74
C TYR A 213 2.68 25.23 5.88
#